data_7f399c5040c5a9116e3920584f7a5cbf
#
_entry.id   7f399c5040c5a9116e3920584f7a5cbf
#
_cell.length_a   1.000
_cell.length_b   1.000
_cell.length_c   1.000
_cell.angle_alpha   90.00
_cell.angle_beta   90.00
_cell.angle_gamma   90.00
#
_symmetry.space_group_name_H-M   'P 1'
#
loop_
_entity.id
_entity.type
_entity.pdbx_description
1 polymer ?
#
loop_
_entity_poly.entity_id
_entity_poly.type
_entity_poly.pdbx_seq_one_letter_code
_entity_poly.pdbx_strand_id
1 'polypeptide(L)'
;MIICNGPASNASLEKDLYRRSLISGQSARLLCCYAYCSSGQGDSTGDVTVGGQEIIAENGSILAQSEPFGDGFAVADVDVESLWGARRGMSSFHVEPTPQYPDYHETMFDMTIPDHPLMRPVSKQPFIPADEKMRADCCSLAVTMQAHGLAARVGAQNADHLVIDTTNSSVTNTALAVLAVARFYDLERPAVPDMYVAISQDAQNGQSANVKLIEQLADALGLPLATLASARAEQQNAAQSSPEHPVLDIQELIGDTSWLIVNPSDMTQPALGLTQFPFDLGRQYGINSQIAHTFVPVIPRQYAQECADGNLQTLLGAICDPDNELHIPEHDTVSMSESAELGPAVVEDFYLDGFLRAQYRPAKTFALARQAFAGEYGEHELLGWMKAFYERFFGSQFLRHSLPDGPRIGSAGLDLRDGFMMPTYAQSTLWMNEVDALLNAATK
;
A
#
# COMPACT_ATOMS: atom_id res chain seq x y z
N MET A 1 -21.04 -16.84 -4.67
CA MET A 1 -20.20 -16.24 -3.63
C MET A 1 -21.01 -15.42 -2.62
N ILE A 2 -22.31 -15.44 -2.71
CA ILE A 2 -23.23 -14.83 -1.75
C ILE A 2 -23.93 -15.95 -0.99
N ILE A 3 -23.86 -15.95 0.33
CA ILE A 3 -24.56 -16.88 1.21
C ILE A 3 -25.72 -16.12 1.84
N CYS A 4 -26.93 -16.59 1.60
CA CYS A 4 -28.12 -16.06 2.23
C CYS A 4 -28.54 -16.98 3.38
N ASN A 5 -28.70 -16.42 4.58
CA ASN A 5 -29.10 -17.14 5.77
C ASN A 5 -30.33 -16.48 6.43
N GLY A 6 -31.43 -17.21 6.47
CA GLY A 6 -32.73 -16.74 7.00
C GLY A 6 -33.16 -17.49 8.27
N PRO A 7 -32.49 -17.30 9.43
CA PRO A 7 -32.85 -18.00 10.65
C PRO A 7 -33.96 -17.29 11.43
N ALA A 8 -34.66 -18.05 12.25
CA ALA A 8 -35.57 -17.55 13.31
C ALA A 8 -34.79 -17.37 14.62
N SER A 9 -33.95 -16.34 14.71
CA SER A 9 -33.14 -16.10 15.91
C SER A 9 -33.81 -15.13 16.87
N ASN A 10 -34.03 -15.57 18.11
CA ASN A 10 -34.57 -14.71 19.15
C ASN A 10 -33.63 -13.55 19.51
N ALA A 11 -34.22 -12.44 19.94
CA ALA A 11 -33.48 -11.29 20.45
C ALA A 11 -33.14 -11.50 21.95
N SER A 12 -31.93 -11.05 22.33
CA SER A 12 -31.52 -10.89 23.73
C SER A 12 -30.45 -9.79 23.80
N LEU A 13 -30.22 -9.23 24.98
CA LEU A 13 -29.37 -8.07 25.17
C LEU A 13 -27.93 -8.24 24.61
N GLU A 14 -27.36 -9.43 24.71
CA GLU A 14 -25.97 -9.71 24.27
C GLU A 14 -25.89 -10.26 22.86
N LYS A 15 -27.01 -10.73 22.29
CA LYS A 15 -27.01 -11.39 20.97
C LYS A 15 -26.71 -10.47 19.79
N ASP A 16 -26.95 -9.18 19.90
CA ASP A 16 -26.67 -8.26 18.80
C ASP A 16 -25.17 -8.20 18.50
N LEU A 17 -24.34 -7.97 19.52
CA LEU A 17 -22.87 -7.95 19.36
C LEU A 17 -22.32 -9.31 18.90
N TYR A 18 -22.84 -10.39 19.49
CA TYR A 18 -22.46 -11.74 19.10
C TYR A 18 -22.80 -12.02 17.62
N ARG A 19 -24.01 -11.63 17.20
CA ARG A 19 -24.48 -11.83 15.81
C ARG A 19 -23.62 -11.06 14.82
N ARG A 20 -23.29 -9.79 15.08
CA ARG A 20 -22.37 -8.99 14.25
C ARG A 20 -21.01 -9.67 14.11
N SER A 21 -20.42 -10.09 15.22
CA SER A 21 -19.12 -10.78 15.22
C SER A 21 -19.18 -12.11 14.48
N LEU A 22 -20.25 -12.88 14.66
CA LEU A 22 -20.46 -14.16 13.99
C LEU A 22 -20.57 -13.99 12.46
N ILE A 23 -21.40 -13.06 12.00
CA ILE A 23 -21.66 -12.85 10.56
C ILE A 23 -20.42 -12.27 9.89
N SER A 24 -19.79 -11.27 10.49
CA SER A 24 -18.52 -10.71 10.01
C SER A 24 -17.44 -11.81 9.94
N GLY A 25 -17.26 -12.58 11.00
CA GLY A 25 -16.28 -13.66 11.05
C GLY A 25 -16.55 -14.77 10.02
N GLN A 26 -17.81 -15.14 9.79
CA GLN A 26 -18.17 -16.12 8.76
C GLN A 26 -17.92 -15.60 7.35
N SER A 27 -18.24 -14.34 7.08
CA SER A 27 -17.98 -13.76 5.76
C SER A 27 -16.47 -13.71 5.45
N ALA A 28 -15.63 -13.38 6.43
CA ALA A 28 -14.17 -13.40 6.32
C ALA A 28 -13.63 -14.82 6.10
N ARG A 29 -14.04 -15.75 6.97
CA ARG A 29 -13.57 -17.14 6.92
C ARG A 29 -13.92 -17.84 5.62
N LEU A 30 -15.10 -17.54 5.06
CA LEU A 30 -15.59 -18.15 3.84
C LEU A 30 -15.25 -17.34 2.57
N LEU A 31 -14.60 -16.18 2.70
CA LEU A 31 -14.32 -15.25 1.62
C LEU A 31 -15.57 -15.05 0.74
N CYS A 32 -16.66 -14.60 1.36
CA CYS A 32 -17.95 -14.45 0.70
C CYS A 32 -18.69 -13.19 1.19
N CYS A 33 -19.74 -12.83 0.46
CA CYS A 33 -20.80 -12.03 1.04
C CYS A 33 -21.70 -12.95 1.90
N TYR A 34 -21.98 -12.55 3.12
CA TYR A 34 -22.91 -13.23 4.00
C TYR A 34 -24.10 -12.30 4.29
N ALA A 35 -25.25 -12.62 3.70
CA ALA A 35 -26.49 -11.89 3.87
C ALA A 35 -27.37 -12.62 4.90
N TYR A 36 -27.49 -12.03 6.06
CA TYR A 36 -28.28 -12.55 7.17
C TYR A 36 -29.59 -11.76 7.28
N CYS A 37 -30.71 -12.46 7.36
CA CYS A 37 -32.03 -11.86 7.55
C CYS A 37 -32.82 -12.68 8.59
N SER A 38 -32.99 -12.13 9.79
CA SER A 38 -33.76 -12.80 10.86
C SER A 38 -35.25 -12.70 10.60
N SER A 39 -36.01 -13.63 11.17
CA SER A 39 -37.49 -13.56 11.19
C SER A 39 -37.98 -12.25 11.76
N GLY A 40 -39.09 -11.74 11.20
CA GLY A 40 -39.70 -10.49 11.60
C GLY A 40 -40.46 -10.55 12.92
N GLN A 41 -40.89 -9.40 13.39
CA GLN A 41 -41.60 -9.26 14.69
C GLN A 41 -42.89 -10.09 14.77
N GLY A 42 -43.53 -10.38 13.60
CA GLY A 42 -44.73 -11.21 13.53
C GLY A 42 -44.54 -12.66 13.98
N ASP A 43 -43.30 -13.14 14.05
CA ASP A 43 -42.93 -14.47 14.50
C ASP A 43 -42.68 -14.51 16.02
N SER A 44 -42.82 -13.40 16.73
CA SER A 44 -42.62 -13.30 18.16
C SER A 44 -43.75 -14.03 18.90
N THR A 45 -43.36 -14.73 20.02
CA THR A 45 -44.30 -15.38 20.93
C THR A 45 -44.36 -14.61 22.27
N GLY A 46 -45.16 -15.05 23.21
CA GLY A 46 -45.20 -14.43 24.52
C GLY A 46 -43.87 -14.45 25.29
N ASP A 47 -43.06 -15.49 25.06
CA ASP A 47 -41.81 -15.73 25.79
C ASP A 47 -40.56 -15.43 24.92
N VAL A 48 -40.70 -15.44 23.61
CA VAL A 48 -39.61 -15.24 22.67
C VAL A 48 -39.94 -14.08 21.73
N THR A 49 -39.06 -13.09 21.70
CA THR A 49 -39.14 -11.97 20.78
C THR A 49 -38.12 -12.11 19.66
N VAL A 50 -38.51 -11.76 18.45
CA VAL A 50 -37.69 -11.79 17.23
C VAL A 50 -37.62 -10.39 16.65
N GLY A 51 -36.39 -9.92 16.43
CA GLY A 51 -36.13 -8.50 16.14
C GLY A 51 -36.08 -8.12 14.64
N GLY A 52 -36.16 -9.08 13.71
CA GLY A 52 -36.11 -8.79 12.28
C GLY A 52 -34.82 -8.16 11.77
N GLN A 53 -33.73 -8.32 12.49
CA GLN A 53 -32.46 -7.68 12.11
C GLN A 53 -31.86 -8.30 10.85
N GLU A 54 -31.37 -7.45 9.97
CA GLU A 54 -30.67 -7.81 8.75
C GLU A 54 -29.22 -7.31 8.81
N ILE A 55 -28.29 -8.12 8.32
CA ILE A 55 -26.86 -7.78 8.26
C ILE A 55 -26.28 -8.31 6.95
N ILE A 56 -25.61 -7.44 6.19
CA ILE A 56 -24.84 -7.82 5.00
C ILE A 56 -23.36 -7.60 5.31
N ALA A 57 -22.59 -8.67 5.26
CA ALA A 57 -21.14 -8.61 5.45
C ALA A 57 -20.39 -9.17 4.25
N GLU A 58 -19.26 -8.57 3.90
CA GLU A 58 -18.38 -8.96 2.80
C GLU A 58 -16.95 -9.09 3.31
N ASN A 59 -16.37 -10.27 3.20
CA ASN A 59 -14.98 -10.54 3.58
C ASN A 59 -14.58 -9.93 4.95
N GLY A 60 -15.43 -10.08 5.95
CA GLY A 60 -15.21 -9.59 7.31
C GLY A 60 -15.75 -8.19 7.62
N SER A 61 -16.08 -7.41 6.62
CA SER A 61 -16.59 -6.06 6.78
C SER A 61 -18.12 -6.04 6.72
N ILE A 62 -18.79 -5.41 7.69
CA ILE A 62 -20.24 -5.17 7.63
C ILE A 62 -20.49 -4.00 6.67
N LEU A 63 -21.20 -4.26 5.58
CA LEU A 63 -21.53 -3.27 4.57
C LEU A 63 -22.80 -2.48 4.93
N ALA A 64 -23.82 -3.20 5.42
CA ALA A 64 -25.08 -2.61 5.84
C ALA A 64 -25.73 -3.47 6.94
N GLN A 65 -26.51 -2.83 7.78
CA GLN A 65 -27.35 -3.50 8.78
C GLN A 65 -28.61 -2.68 9.05
N SER A 66 -29.69 -3.37 9.43
CA SER A 66 -30.90 -2.73 9.96
C SER A 66 -30.86 -2.69 11.48
N GLU A 67 -31.63 -1.78 12.08
CA GLU A 67 -31.84 -1.77 13.52
C GLU A 67 -32.78 -2.93 13.94
N PRO A 68 -32.48 -3.60 15.06
CA PRO A 68 -33.41 -4.58 15.61
C PRO A 68 -34.77 -3.94 15.95
N PHE A 69 -35.85 -4.63 15.62
CA PHE A 69 -37.23 -4.14 15.80
C PHE A 69 -37.60 -2.90 14.98
N GLY A 70 -36.76 -2.51 14.01
CA GLY A 70 -37.04 -1.45 13.06
C GLY A 70 -37.85 -1.92 11.86
N ASP A 71 -38.41 -0.96 11.12
CA ASP A 71 -39.19 -1.22 9.89
C ASP A 71 -38.30 -1.16 8.61
N GLY A 72 -36.99 -0.95 8.78
CA GLY A 72 -36.02 -0.83 7.69
C GLY A 72 -35.48 -2.16 7.20
N PHE A 73 -34.86 -2.14 6.03
CA PHE A 73 -34.10 -3.27 5.48
C PHE A 73 -32.67 -2.83 5.12
N ALA A 74 -31.75 -3.78 5.10
CA ALA A 74 -30.36 -3.54 4.73
C ALA A 74 -30.15 -3.71 3.22
N VAL A 75 -29.50 -2.74 2.58
CA VAL A 75 -29.10 -2.79 1.17
C VAL A 75 -27.63 -2.45 1.03
N ALA A 76 -26.92 -3.18 0.21
CA ALA A 76 -25.50 -2.92 -0.08
C ALA A 76 -25.10 -3.43 -1.46
N ASP A 77 -24.12 -2.76 -2.07
CA ASP A 77 -23.41 -3.27 -3.25
C ASP A 77 -22.33 -4.25 -2.80
N VAL A 78 -22.34 -5.45 -3.35
CA VAL A 78 -21.39 -6.53 -3.05
C VAL A 78 -20.37 -6.66 -4.17
N ASP A 79 -19.09 -6.67 -3.82
CA ASP A 79 -18.01 -6.85 -4.77
C ASP A 79 -17.62 -8.33 -4.97
N VAL A 80 -18.37 -9.00 -5.84
CA VAL A 80 -18.15 -10.41 -6.14
C VAL A 80 -16.79 -10.69 -6.78
N GLU A 81 -16.26 -9.74 -7.58
CA GLU A 81 -14.97 -9.92 -8.26
C GLU A 81 -13.80 -9.86 -7.27
N SER A 82 -13.84 -8.94 -6.29
CA SER A 82 -12.87 -8.90 -5.18
C SER A 82 -12.88 -10.20 -4.37
N LEU A 83 -14.06 -10.76 -4.08
CA LEU A 83 -14.19 -12.06 -3.41
C LEU A 83 -13.57 -13.20 -4.22
N TRP A 84 -13.70 -13.19 -5.54
CA TRP A 84 -13.04 -14.13 -6.43
C TRP A 84 -11.52 -13.97 -6.40
N GLY A 85 -11.03 -12.73 -6.43
CA GLY A 85 -9.61 -12.41 -6.32
C GLY A 85 -9.01 -12.97 -5.01
N ALA A 86 -9.65 -12.68 -3.88
CA ALA A 86 -9.24 -13.16 -2.57
C ALA A 86 -9.17 -14.70 -2.49
N ARG A 87 -10.15 -15.41 -3.05
CA ARG A 87 -10.15 -16.89 -3.09
C ARG A 87 -9.04 -17.46 -3.96
N ARG A 88 -8.77 -16.84 -5.11
CA ARG A 88 -7.68 -17.30 -6.00
C ARG A 88 -6.31 -17.11 -5.37
N GLY A 89 -6.14 -16.06 -4.59
CA GLY A 89 -4.89 -15.78 -3.86
C GLY A 89 -4.64 -16.72 -2.67
N MET A 90 -5.66 -17.45 -2.20
CA MET A 90 -5.55 -18.29 -1.02
C MET A 90 -5.47 -19.78 -1.40
N SER A 91 -4.26 -20.34 -1.39
CA SER A 91 -4.00 -21.74 -1.80
C SER A 91 -4.72 -22.79 -0.94
N SER A 92 -5.04 -22.46 0.33
CA SER A 92 -5.79 -23.35 1.23
C SER A 92 -7.30 -23.33 0.99
N PHE A 93 -7.80 -22.44 0.13
CA PHE A 93 -9.22 -22.33 -0.23
C PHE A 93 -9.52 -23.16 -1.49
N HIS A 94 -9.29 -24.46 -1.38
CA HIS A 94 -9.52 -25.37 -2.49
C HIS A 94 -10.92 -25.97 -2.39
N VAL A 95 -11.72 -25.77 -3.43
CA VAL A 95 -13.04 -26.41 -3.56
C VAL A 95 -12.86 -27.63 -4.46
N GLU A 96 -12.59 -28.78 -3.88
CA GLU A 96 -12.76 -30.03 -4.63
C GLU A 96 -14.26 -30.34 -4.76
N PRO A 97 -14.74 -30.66 -5.95
CA PRO A 97 -16.08 -31.20 -6.11
C PRO A 97 -16.09 -32.55 -5.40
N THR A 98 -16.62 -32.58 -4.18
CA THR A 98 -16.73 -33.84 -3.42
C THR A 98 -18.00 -34.57 -3.87
N PRO A 99 -17.89 -35.78 -4.42
CA PRO A 99 -19.06 -36.55 -4.81
C PRO A 99 -20.01 -36.90 -3.65
N GLN A 100 -19.63 -36.55 -2.42
CA GLN A 100 -20.33 -36.88 -1.18
C GLN A 100 -21.50 -35.94 -0.81
N TYR A 101 -21.72 -34.86 -1.55
CA TYR A 101 -22.86 -33.96 -1.31
C TYR A 101 -23.79 -33.92 -2.53
N PRO A 102 -24.56 -35.01 -2.77
CA PRO A 102 -25.46 -35.09 -3.93
C PRO A 102 -26.71 -34.21 -3.81
N ASP A 103 -26.92 -33.50 -2.69
CA ASP A 103 -28.20 -32.91 -2.33
C ASP A 103 -28.26 -31.38 -2.52
N TYR A 104 -27.36 -30.78 -3.32
CA TYR A 104 -27.54 -29.39 -3.73
C TYR A 104 -28.50 -29.30 -4.91
N HIS A 105 -29.57 -28.54 -4.71
CA HIS A 105 -30.44 -28.14 -5.80
C HIS A 105 -29.83 -26.94 -6.53
N GLU A 106 -29.47 -27.14 -7.77
CA GLU A 106 -28.96 -26.08 -8.64
C GLU A 106 -30.11 -25.50 -9.48
N THR A 107 -30.31 -24.20 -9.37
CA THR A 107 -31.28 -23.46 -10.20
C THR A 107 -30.52 -22.41 -10.99
N MET A 108 -30.52 -22.54 -12.31
CA MET A 108 -29.97 -21.54 -13.22
C MET A 108 -31.01 -20.48 -13.51
N PHE A 109 -30.61 -19.19 -13.44
CA PHE A 109 -31.46 -18.09 -13.85
C PHE A 109 -30.61 -16.99 -14.49
N ASP A 110 -31.21 -16.27 -15.43
CA ASP A 110 -30.64 -15.05 -16.00
C ASP A 110 -31.34 -13.83 -15.41
N MET A 111 -30.55 -12.83 -15.06
CA MET A 111 -31.06 -11.56 -14.56
C MET A 111 -30.28 -10.42 -15.19
N THR A 112 -30.98 -9.50 -15.83
CA THR A 112 -30.39 -8.24 -16.27
C THR A 112 -30.29 -7.31 -15.07
N ILE A 113 -29.07 -6.98 -14.67
CA ILE A 113 -28.82 -5.98 -13.63
C ILE A 113 -28.84 -4.62 -14.32
N PRO A 114 -29.78 -3.72 -13.98
CA PRO A 114 -29.80 -2.38 -14.53
C PRO A 114 -28.54 -1.61 -14.08
N ASP A 115 -28.05 -0.73 -14.94
CA ASP A 115 -27.00 0.19 -14.58
C ASP A 115 -27.53 1.18 -13.54
N HIS A 116 -26.88 1.24 -12.38
CA HIS A 116 -27.24 2.15 -11.29
C HIS A 116 -25.98 2.73 -10.63
N PRO A 117 -26.06 3.94 -10.06
CA PRO A 117 -24.97 4.48 -9.28
C PRO A 117 -24.65 3.56 -8.10
N LEU A 118 -23.36 3.31 -7.87
CA LEU A 118 -22.95 2.52 -6.71
C LEU A 118 -23.31 3.26 -5.41
N MET A 119 -23.92 2.56 -4.49
CA MET A 119 -24.18 3.02 -3.11
C MET A 119 -22.91 2.95 -2.27
N ARG A 120 -21.96 2.11 -2.65
CA ARG A 120 -20.69 1.91 -1.97
C ARG A 120 -19.75 3.08 -2.26
N PRO A 121 -19.19 3.74 -1.23
CA PRO A 121 -18.18 4.77 -1.43
C PRO A 121 -16.90 4.13 -1.99
N VAL A 122 -16.28 4.79 -2.97
CA VAL A 122 -15.00 4.40 -3.56
C VAL A 122 -13.95 5.37 -3.07
N SER A 123 -12.97 4.89 -2.29
CA SER A 123 -11.88 5.72 -1.79
C SER A 123 -10.91 6.06 -2.90
N LYS A 124 -10.51 7.32 -3.02
CA LYS A 124 -9.41 7.77 -3.90
C LYS A 124 -8.04 7.26 -3.43
N GLN A 125 -7.90 7.03 -2.13
CA GLN A 125 -6.67 6.62 -1.47
C GLN A 125 -6.90 5.28 -0.75
N PRO A 126 -6.95 4.17 -1.50
CA PRO A 126 -7.36 2.88 -0.95
C PRO A 126 -6.36 2.28 0.06
N PHE A 127 -5.10 2.72 0.06
CA PHE A 127 -4.09 2.31 1.01
C PHE A 127 -4.20 3.02 2.37
N ILE A 128 -4.99 4.09 2.46
CA ILE A 128 -5.13 4.90 3.67
C ILE A 128 -6.44 4.54 4.37
N PRO A 129 -6.42 4.06 5.63
CA PRO A 129 -7.64 3.79 6.38
C PRO A 129 -8.48 5.06 6.55
N ALA A 130 -9.78 4.98 6.21
CA ALA A 130 -10.70 6.11 6.32
C ALA A 130 -11.00 6.46 7.79
N ASP A 131 -11.09 5.46 8.65
CA ASP A 131 -11.28 5.66 10.10
C ASP A 131 -10.01 6.22 10.72
N GLU A 132 -10.15 7.32 11.47
CA GLU A 132 -9.03 8.07 12.06
C GLU A 132 -8.25 7.25 13.08
N LYS A 133 -8.97 6.52 13.95
CA LYS A 133 -8.32 5.68 14.95
C LYS A 133 -7.57 4.53 14.30
N MET A 134 -8.21 3.84 13.35
CA MET A 134 -7.56 2.77 12.60
C MET A 134 -6.33 3.29 11.85
N ARG A 135 -6.40 4.50 11.27
CA ARG A 135 -5.26 5.13 10.59
C ARG A 135 -4.11 5.40 11.55
N ALA A 136 -4.38 5.95 12.74
CA ALA A 136 -3.38 6.18 13.78
C ALA A 136 -2.71 4.86 14.22
N ASP A 137 -3.51 3.84 14.53
CA ASP A 137 -3.02 2.52 14.91
C ASP A 137 -2.16 1.90 13.79
N CYS A 138 -2.57 2.00 12.52
CA CYS A 138 -1.82 1.51 11.37
C CYS A 138 -0.49 2.26 11.17
N CYS A 139 -0.47 3.59 11.33
CA CYS A 139 0.75 4.39 11.22
C CYS A 139 1.79 4.01 12.29
N SER A 140 1.36 3.92 13.54
CA SER A 140 2.22 3.51 14.66
C SER A 140 2.75 2.09 14.48
N LEU A 141 1.89 1.17 14.05
CA LEU A 141 2.27 -0.21 13.78
C LEU A 141 3.25 -0.31 12.61
N ALA A 142 3.07 0.47 11.53
CA ALA A 142 3.97 0.48 10.37
C ALA A 142 5.41 0.81 10.79
N VAL A 143 5.63 1.91 11.53
CA VAL A 143 6.95 2.30 12.02
C VAL A 143 7.55 1.22 12.95
N THR A 144 6.71 0.61 13.79
CA THR A 144 7.15 -0.48 14.67
C THR A 144 7.59 -1.72 13.87
N MET A 145 6.83 -2.12 12.85
CA MET A 145 7.18 -3.24 11.96
C MET A 145 8.47 -2.96 11.19
N GLN A 146 8.65 -1.73 10.68
CA GLN A 146 9.88 -1.30 10.02
C GLN A 146 11.09 -1.43 10.94
N ALA A 147 10.97 -0.95 12.18
CA ALA A 147 12.05 -1.02 13.18
C ALA A 147 12.43 -2.46 13.52
N HIS A 148 11.45 -3.35 13.74
CA HIS A 148 11.71 -4.76 14.02
C HIS A 148 12.29 -5.51 12.82
N GLY A 149 11.83 -5.22 11.62
CA GLY A 149 12.38 -5.79 10.39
C GLY A 149 13.84 -5.37 10.17
N LEU A 150 14.13 -4.07 10.34
CA LEU A 150 15.50 -3.55 10.30
C LEU A 150 16.38 -4.22 11.34
N ALA A 151 15.90 -4.36 12.56
CA ALA A 151 16.58 -5.02 13.64
C ALA A 151 16.97 -6.48 13.34
N ALA A 152 16.07 -7.22 12.71
CA ALA A 152 16.33 -8.59 12.27
C ALA A 152 17.41 -8.60 11.17
N ARG A 153 17.38 -7.66 10.23
CA ARG A 153 18.35 -7.55 9.14
C ARG A 153 19.75 -7.17 9.65
N VAL A 154 19.84 -6.16 10.51
CA VAL A 154 21.10 -5.75 11.17
C VAL A 154 21.72 -6.93 11.93
N GLY A 155 20.91 -7.64 12.71
CA GLY A 155 21.40 -8.80 13.47
C GLY A 155 21.86 -9.96 12.58
N ALA A 156 21.18 -10.21 11.46
CA ALA A 156 21.57 -11.28 10.53
C ALA A 156 22.87 -10.99 9.77
N GLN A 157 23.17 -9.72 9.52
CA GLN A 157 24.38 -9.30 8.80
C GLN A 157 25.53 -8.89 9.72
N ASN A 158 25.27 -8.72 11.02
CA ASN A 158 26.20 -8.09 11.97
C ASN A 158 26.71 -6.76 11.42
N ALA A 159 25.79 -5.90 10.97
CA ALA A 159 26.15 -4.62 10.40
C ALA A 159 26.65 -3.67 11.49
N ASP A 160 27.84 -3.09 11.27
CA ASP A 160 28.46 -2.12 12.17
C ASP A 160 27.99 -0.69 11.84
N HIS A 161 27.53 -0.48 10.60
CA HIS A 161 27.10 0.82 10.09
C HIS A 161 25.78 0.73 9.33
N LEU A 162 24.90 1.72 9.51
CA LEU A 162 23.71 1.95 8.71
C LEU A 162 23.91 3.17 7.82
N VAL A 163 23.54 3.05 6.54
CA VAL A 163 23.60 4.16 5.59
C VAL A 163 22.21 4.37 5.01
N ILE A 164 21.59 5.52 5.25
CA ILE A 164 20.34 5.90 4.60
C ILE A 164 20.67 6.49 3.24
N ASP A 165 20.19 5.85 2.17
CA ASP A 165 20.38 6.30 0.80
C ASP A 165 19.32 7.33 0.42
N THR A 166 19.73 8.61 0.33
CA THR A 166 18.82 9.71 -0.07
C THR A 166 18.90 10.03 -1.56
N THR A 167 19.75 9.35 -2.33
CA THR A 167 20.05 9.72 -3.71
C THR A 167 18.88 9.53 -4.67
N ASN A 168 17.98 8.58 -4.35
CA ASN A 168 16.87 8.15 -5.19
C ASN A 168 15.52 8.18 -4.45
N SER A 169 15.37 9.08 -3.48
CA SER A 169 14.21 9.08 -2.62
C SER A 169 13.75 10.49 -2.26
N SER A 170 12.45 10.68 -2.12
CA SER A 170 11.88 11.95 -1.65
C SER A 170 12.27 12.22 -0.19
N VAL A 171 12.22 13.50 0.20
CA VAL A 171 12.47 13.90 1.59
C VAL A 171 11.49 13.22 2.56
N THR A 172 10.25 13.02 2.13
CA THR A 172 9.20 12.36 2.93
C THR A 172 9.47 10.86 3.10
N ASN A 173 9.91 10.18 2.04
CA ASN A 173 10.34 8.77 2.11
C ASN A 173 11.54 8.61 3.05
N THR A 174 12.51 9.52 2.96
CA THR A 174 13.69 9.53 3.82
C THR A 174 13.31 9.82 5.28
N ALA A 175 12.41 10.77 5.53
CA ALA A 175 11.94 11.07 6.88
C ALA A 175 11.24 9.87 7.53
N LEU A 176 10.43 9.14 6.78
CA LEU A 176 9.82 7.90 7.27
C LEU A 176 10.88 6.84 7.62
N ALA A 177 11.92 6.69 6.79
CA ALA A 177 13.02 5.81 7.09
C ALA A 177 13.78 6.22 8.37
N VAL A 178 14.01 7.52 8.56
CA VAL A 178 14.64 8.05 9.79
C VAL A 178 13.80 7.79 11.03
N LEU A 179 12.47 7.95 10.95
CA LEU A 179 11.56 7.61 12.06
C LEU A 179 11.63 6.12 12.40
N ALA A 180 11.65 5.26 11.38
CA ALA A 180 11.78 3.82 11.60
C ALA A 180 13.14 3.43 12.20
N VAL A 181 14.23 4.10 11.78
CA VAL A 181 15.55 3.92 12.38
C VAL A 181 15.57 4.43 13.83
N ALA A 182 14.97 5.59 14.12
CA ALA A 182 14.84 6.09 15.49
C ALA A 182 14.13 5.06 16.39
N ARG A 183 13.02 4.51 15.89
CA ARG A 183 12.29 3.46 16.60
C ARG A 183 13.12 2.18 16.78
N PHE A 184 13.99 1.84 15.81
CA PHE A 184 14.94 0.74 15.93
C PHE A 184 15.94 0.96 17.07
N TYR A 185 16.45 2.20 17.23
CA TYR A 185 17.36 2.55 18.34
C TYR A 185 16.68 2.40 19.71
N ASP A 186 15.37 2.66 19.81
CA ASP A 186 14.59 2.48 21.05
C ASP A 186 14.41 1.00 21.46
N LEU A 187 14.74 0.03 20.61
CA LEU A 187 14.55 -1.39 20.90
C LEU A 187 15.61 -1.99 21.86
N GLU A 188 16.39 -1.17 22.58
CA GLU A 188 17.39 -1.58 23.61
C GLU A 188 18.30 -2.73 23.15
N ARG A 189 19.02 -2.55 22.06
CA ARG A 189 19.95 -3.58 21.57
C ARG A 189 21.39 -3.30 22.03
N PRO A 190 22.15 -4.36 22.34
CA PRO A 190 23.50 -4.22 22.94
C PRO A 190 24.56 -3.65 21.99
N ALA A 191 24.29 -3.63 20.67
CA ALA A 191 25.18 -3.04 19.67
C ALA A 191 24.31 -2.29 18.65
N VAL A 192 24.41 -0.98 18.68
CA VAL A 192 23.72 -0.09 17.75
C VAL A 192 24.74 0.36 16.70
N PRO A 193 24.48 0.14 15.40
CA PRO A 193 25.37 0.60 14.33
C PRO A 193 25.51 2.11 14.31
N ASP A 194 26.66 2.61 13.89
CA ASP A 194 26.82 4.02 13.55
C ASP A 194 25.95 4.38 12.34
N MET A 195 25.35 5.56 12.32
CA MET A 195 24.43 5.96 11.29
C MET A 195 24.98 7.06 10.40
N TYR A 196 24.79 6.88 9.10
CA TYR A 196 25.22 7.81 8.07
C TYR A 196 24.10 8.10 7.08
N VAL A 197 24.11 9.31 6.52
CA VAL A 197 23.26 9.67 5.36
C VAL A 197 24.14 9.83 4.13
N ALA A 198 23.85 9.07 3.09
CA ALA A 198 24.51 9.24 1.81
C ALA A 198 23.84 10.37 1.03
N ILE A 199 24.63 11.31 0.53
CA ILE A 199 24.19 12.48 -0.21
C ILE A 199 24.76 12.41 -1.64
N SER A 200 23.90 12.63 -2.66
CA SER A 200 24.36 12.85 -4.03
C SER A 200 25.05 14.21 -4.18
N GLN A 201 26.14 14.27 -4.95
CA GLN A 201 26.91 15.51 -5.19
C GLN A 201 26.22 16.56 -6.04
N ASP A 202 25.21 16.19 -6.86
CA ASP A 202 24.45 17.18 -7.64
C ASP A 202 23.56 18.09 -6.77
N ALA A 203 23.70 17.93 -5.45
CA ALA A 203 23.05 18.70 -4.40
C ALA A 203 23.31 20.20 -4.39
N GLN A 204 24.08 20.76 -5.32
CA GLN A 204 24.34 22.22 -5.34
C GLN A 204 23.12 23.05 -5.70
N ASN A 205 22.02 22.46 -6.20
CA ASN A 205 20.88 23.19 -6.73
C ASN A 205 19.51 22.90 -6.06
N GLY A 206 19.47 22.54 -4.79
CA GLY A 206 18.18 22.32 -4.08
C GLY A 206 18.19 21.15 -3.10
N GLN A 207 18.96 20.11 -3.34
CA GLN A 207 19.13 18.98 -2.43
C GLN A 207 19.74 19.35 -1.06
N SER A 208 20.50 20.45 -0.99
CA SER A 208 21.07 20.97 0.25
C SER A 208 20.01 21.29 1.32
N ALA A 209 18.80 21.68 0.91
CA ALA A 209 17.71 21.98 1.84
C ALA A 209 17.08 20.70 2.42
N ASN A 210 16.88 19.66 1.57
CA ASN A 210 16.33 18.36 1.99
C ASN A 210 17.24 17.64 2.97
N VAL A 211 18.54 17.65 2.69
CA VAL A 211 19.54 17.06 3.59
C VAL A 211 19.53 17.74 4.95
N LYS A 212 19.48 19.07 4.98
CA LYS A 212 19.40 19.83 6.25
C LYS A 212 18.15 19.50 7.05
N LEU A 213 16.99 19.30 6.37
CA LEU A 213 15.76 18.89 7.06
C LEU A 213 15.90 17.48 7.67
N ILE A 214 16.55 16.57 6.98
CA ILE A 214 16.81 15.21 7.50
C ILE A 214 17.82 15.23 8.65
N GLU A 215 18.89 16.04 8.55
CA GLU A 215 19.84 16.25 9.67
C GLU A 215 19.13 16.84 10.90
N GLN A 216 18.29 17.87 10.72
CA GLN A 216 17.49 18.44 11.79
C GLN A 216 16.51 17.44 12.40
N LEU A 217 15.90 16.57 11.57
CA LEU A 217 15.01 15.51 12.02
C LEU A 217 15.77 14.47 12.86
N ALA A 218 16.95 14.06 12.41
CA ALA A 218 17.79 13.14 13.15
C ALA A 218 18.24 13.72 14.50
N ASP A 219 18.67 14.97 14.50
CA ASP A 219 19.03 15.69 15.74
C ASP A 219 17.86 15.79 16.73
N ALA A 220 16.67 16.14 16.23
CA ALA A 220 15.46 16.21 17.05
C ALA A 220 15.04 14.85 17.63
N LEU A 221 15.39 13.76 16.96
CA LEU A 221 15.17 12.38 17.41
C LEU A 221 16.34 11.83 18.24
N GLY A 222 17.40 12.61 18.44
CA GLY A 222 18.60 12.20 19.20
C GLY A 222 19.45 11.11 18.50
N LEU A 223 19.36 11.02 17.17
CA LEU A 223 20.12 10.04 16.39
C LEU A 223 21.53 10.54 16.08
N PRO A 224 22.58 9.69 16.22
CA PRO A 224 23.95 10.04 15.89
C PRO A 224 24.18 9.96 14.38
N LEU A 225 23.59 10.89 13.61
CA LEU A 225 23.66 10.92 12.15
C LEU A 225 24.88 11.70 11.68
N ALA A 226 25.74 11.08 10.89
CA ALA A 226 26.82 11.74 10.18
C ALA A 226 26.54 11.78 8.67
N THR A 227 26.85 12.89 8.03
CA THR A 227 26.69 13.06 6.59
C THR A 227 27.91 12.51 5.85
N LEU A 228 27.68 11.56 4.94
CA LEU A 228 28.69 11.12 3.98
C LEU A 228 28.55 11.97 2.69
N ALA A 229 29.44 12.95 2.56
CA ALA A 229 29.61 13.61 1.24
C ALA A 229 30.29 12.59 0.30
N SER A 230 29.69 12.34 -0.87
CA SER A 230 30.30 11.43 -1.82
C SER A 230 31.71 11.93 -2.19
N ALA A 231 32.72 11.05 -2.17
CA ALA A 231 34.12 11.36 -2.36
C ALA A 231 34.48 11.99 -3.73
N ARG A 232 33.50 12.13 -4.63
CA ARG A 232 33.67 12.78 -5.94
C ARG A 232 34.10 14.26 -5.87
N ALA A 233 33.86 14.96 -4.74
CA ALA A 233 34.28 16.37 -4.62
C ALA A 233 35.80 16.54 -4.67
N GLU A 234 36.55 15.57 -4.19
CA GLU A 234 38.02 15.65 -4.16
C GLU A 234 38.70 15.05 -5.39
N GLN A 235 37.99 14.22 -6.18
CA GLN A 235 38.54 13.53 -7.36
C GLN A 235 38.20 14.15 -8.71
N GLN A 236 37.54 15.30 -8.77
CA GLN A 236 37.23 15.98 -10.05
C GLN A 236 38.43 16.40 -10.89
N ASN A 237 39.66 16.11 -10.42
CA ASN A 237 40.89 16.26 -11.21
C ASN A 237 41.36 14.95 -11.90
N ALA A 238 40.68 13.83 -11.69
CA ALA A 238 41.01 12.55 -12.35
C ALA A 238 39.86 12.09 -13.23
N ALA A 239 40.16 12.00 -14.50
CA ALA A 239 39.27 11.70 -15.61
C ALA A 239 38.31 10.55 -15.42
N GLN A 240 37.07 10.75 -15.90
CA GLN A 240 36.12 9.72 -16.35
C GLN A 240 35.64 8.71 -15.28
N SER A 241 34.75 9.11 -14.43
CA SER A 241 33.89 8.17 -13.73
C SER A 241 32.42 8.35 -14.15
N SER A 242 31.79 7.23 -14.49
CA SER A 242 30.39 7.13 -14.91
C SER A 242 29.45 7.49 -13.74
N PRO A 243 28.30 8.15 -13.94
CA PRO A 243 27.36 8.54 -12.88
C PRO A 243 26.58 7.36 -12.23
N GLU A 244 26.96 6.12 -12.50
CA GLU A 244 26.09 4.96 -12.35
C GLU A 244 26.24 4.16 -11.04
N HIS A 245 27.14 4.49 -10.09
CA HIS A 245 27.35 3.62 -8.93
C HIS A 245 27.57 4.33 -7.57
N PRO A 246 26.50 4.84 -6.93
CA PRO A 246 26.62 5.42 -5.58
C PRO A 246 27.10 4.42 -4.51
N VAL A 247 26.89 3.11 -4.72
CA VAL A 247 27.30 2.04 -3.80
C VAL A 247 28.82 1.90 -3.71
N LEU A 248 29.55 2.07 -4.80
CA LEU A 248 31.02 2.02 -4.80
C LEU A 248 31.61 3.19 -4.00
N ASP A 249 31.00 4.37 -4.10
CA ASP A 249 31.45 5.55 -3.36
C ASP A 249 31.26 5.36 -1.83
N ILE A 250 30.19 4.69 -1.39
CA ILE A 250 29.94 4.39 0.01
C ILE A 250 30.98 3.37 0.54
N GLN A 251 31.30 2.35 -0.24
CA GLN A 251 32.29 1.35 0.16
C GLN A 251 33.71 1.97 0.27
N GLU A 252 34.08 2.91 -0.58
CA GLU A 252 35.33 3.65 -0.48
C GLU A 252 35.40 4.52 0.78
N LEU A 253 34.26 5.07 1.23
CA LEU A 253 34.19 5.95 2.40
C LEU A 253 34.22 5.19 3.73
N ILE A 254 33.55 4.04 3.79
CA ILE A 254 33.39 3.26 5.05
C ILE A 254 34.48 2.16 5.17
N GLY A 255 35.11 1.79 4.06
CA GLY A 255 36.12 0.74 4.01
C GLY A 255 35.55 -0.68 4.09
N ASP A 256 36.36 -1.63 4.60
CA ASP A 256 35.99 -3.05 4.68
C ASP A 256 35.07 -3.41 5.88
N THR A 257 34.45 -2.43 6.52
CA THR A 257 33.52 -2.66 7.62
C THR A 257 32.18 -3.23 7.16
N SER A 258 31.45 -3.88 8.04
CA SER A 258 30.11 -4.40 7.74
C SER A 258 29.09 -3.26 7.77
N TRP A 259 28.46 -2.97 6.64
CA TRP A 259 27.48 -1.90 6.50
C TRP A 259 26.21 -2.38 5.79
N LEU A 260 25.09 -1.72 6.09
CA LEU A 260 23.78 -1.96 5.51
C LEU A 260 23.21 -0.66 4.97
N ILE A 261 22.78 -0.66 3.71
CA ILE A 261 22.07 0.46 3.11
C ILE A 261 20.59 0.31 3.45
N VAL A 262 20.03 1.33 4.07
CA VAL A 262 18.60 1.51 4.26
C VAL A 262 18.07 2.29 3.06
N ASN A 263 17.36 1.61 2.17
CA ASN A 263 16.73 2.20 1.00
C ASN A 263 15.33 2.70 1.35
N PRO A 264 15.04 3.99 1.24
CA PRO A 264 13.76 4.57 1.63
C PRO A 264 12.70 4.58 0.52
N SER A 265 12.96 4.02 -0.67
CA SER A 265 11.98 3.97 -1.76
C SER A 265 10.69 3.28 -1.32
N ASP A 266 9.55 3.84 -1.70
CA ASP A 266 8.22 3.29 -1.45
C ASP A 266 7.88 2.11 -2.41
N MET A 267 6.65 1.63 -2.37
CA MET A 267 6.20 0.52 -3.20
C MET A 267 5.90 0.95 -4.64
N THR A 268 5.39 2.15 -4.85
CA THR A 268 4.83 2.59 -6.14
C THR A 268 5.93 2.84 -7.17
N GLN A 269 7.05 3.41 -6.75
CA GLN A 269 8.18 3.68 -7.63
C GLN A 269 8.73 2.40 -8.31
N PRO A 270 9.11 1.34 -7.59
CA PRO A 270 9.57 0.11 -8.23
C PRO A 270 8.45 -0.66 -8.95
N ALA A 271 7.18 -0.48 -8.56
CA ALA A 271 6.06 -1.05 -9.30
C ALA A 271 6.04 -0.57 -10.76
N LEU A 272 6.35 0.69 -10.97
CA LEU A 272 6.34 1.35 -12.27
C LEU A 272 7.73 1.42 -12.95
N GLY A 273 8.73 0.80 -12.33
CA GLY A 273 10.10 0.80 -12.86
C GLY A 273 10.81 2.15 -12.78
N LEU A 274 10.36 3.02 -11.87
CA LEU A 274 10.93 4.36 -11.66
C LEU A 274 12.15 4.34 -10.76
N THR A 275 12.40 3.26 -10.04
CA THR A 275 13.56 3.09 -9.16
C THR A 275 14.40 1.92 -9.62
N GLN A 276 15.71 2.12 -9.70
CA GLN A 276 16.69 1.07 -9.94
C GLN A 276 17.47 0.81 -8.66
N PHE A 277 17.71 -0.46 -8.40
CA PHE A 277 18.50 -0.87 -7.24
C PHE A 277 19.89 -1.27 -7.71
N PRO A 278 20.97 -0.75 -7.08
CA PRO A 278 22.33 -1.17 -7.40
C PRO A 278 22.52 -2.66 -7.12
N PHE A 279 23.49 -3.26 -7.79
CA PHE A 279 23.69 -4.73 -7.84
C PHE A 279 23.95 -5.43 -6.49
N ASP A 280 24.36 -4.74 -5.43
CA ASP A 280 24.60 -5.36 -4.13
C ASP A 280 23.35 -5.43 -3.26
N LEU A 281 22.37 -6.26 -3.67
CA LEU A 281 21.13 -6.49 -2.91
C LEU A 281 21.35 -7.07 -1.52
N GLY A 282 22.47 -7.79 -1.34
CA GLY A 282 22.84 -8.37 -0.05
C GLY A 282 23.03 -7.32 1.03
N ARG A 283 23.42 -6.11 0.65
CA ARG A 283 23.68 -4.98 1.53
C ARG A 283 22.57 -3.92 1.56
N GLN A 284 21.43 -4.18 0.93
CA GLN A 284 20.30 -3.25 0.91
C GLN A 284 19.13 -3.79 1.72
N TYR A 285 18.37 -2.85 2.30
CA TYR A 285 17.13 -3.12 2.99
C TYR A 285 16.09 -2.04 2.64
N GLY A 286 15.03 -2.45 1.95
CA GLY A 286 13.95 -1.57 1.50
C GLY A 286 12.95 -1.30 2.62
N ILE A 287 13.23 -0.32 3.47
CA ILE A 287 12.47 -0.10 4.70
C ILE A 287 11.01 0.34 4.42
N ASN A 288 10.76 1.06 3.32
CA ASN A 288 9.44 1.52 2.89
C ASN A 288 8.86 0.71 1.72
N SER A 289 9.54 -0.34 1.26
CA SER A 289 9.24 -1.06 0.00
C SER A 289 7.83 -1.67 -0.10
N GLN A 290 7.09 -1.72 1.00
CA GLN A 290 5.72 -2.23 1.08
C GLN A 290 4.69 -1.15 1.45
N ILE A 291 5.08 0.13 1.40
CA ILE A 291 4.22 1.27 1.68
C ILE A 291 3.93 1.99 0.37
N ALA A 292 2.65 2.19 0.04
CA ALA A 292 2.24 2.93 -1.14
C ALA A 292 2.62 4.42 -1.03
N HIS A 293 2.93 5.05 -2.15
CA HIS A 293 3.41 6.43 -2.21
C HIS A 293 2.50 7.42 -1.46
N THR A 294 1.18 7.30 -1.64
CA THR A 294 0.20 8.17 -0.97
C THR A 294 0.13 7.97 0.54
N PHE A 295 0.53 6.81 1.05
CA PHE A 295 0.52 6.53 2.48
C PHE A 295 1.81 7.00 3.19
N VAL A 296 2.92 7.12 2.46
CA VAL A 296 4.20 7.59 3.02
C VAL A 296 4.07 8.90 3.81
N PRO A 297 3.49 9.99 3.30
CA PRO A 297 3.41 11.26 4.04
C PRO A 297 2.42 11.22 5.20
N VAL A 298 1.51 10.26 5.23
CA VAL A 298 0.50 10.14 6.29
C VAL A 298 1.14 9.68 7.59
N ILE A 299 2.10 8.76 7.53
CA ILE A 299 2.74 8.17 8.70
C ILE A 299 3.52 9.23 9.52
N PRO A 300 4.45 10.01 8.94
CA PRO A 300 5.14 11.06 9.69
C PRO A 300 4.21 12.17 10.20
N ARG A 301 3.14 12.51 9.45
CA ARG A 301 2.13 13.45 9.93
C ARG A 301 1.39 12.94 11.15
N GLN A 302 1.01 11.66 11.16
CA GLN A 302 0.37 11.04 12.31
C GLN A 302 1.32 10.99 13.50
N TYR A 303 2.58 10.64 13.28
CA TYR A 303 3.61 10.66 14.31
C TYR A 303 3.77 12.08 14.93
N ALA A 304 3.78 13.12 14.09
CA ALA A 304 3.84 14.50 14.55
C ALA A 304 2.64 14.90 15.44
N GLN A 305 1.43 14.42 15.11
CA GLN A 305 0.23 14.70 15.91
C GLN A 305 0.26 14.05 17.30
N GLU A 306 0.88 12.89 17.41
CA GLU A 306 0.99 12.13 18.66
C GLU A 306 2.20 12.53 19.50
N CYS A 307 3.19 13.19 18.91
CA CYS A 307 4.40 13.63 19.57
C CYS A 307 4.13 14.86 20.47
N ALA A 308 4.73 14.88 21.67
CA ALA A 308 4.65 16.02 22.57
C ALA A 308 5.66 17.14 22.25
N ASP A 309 6.64 16.89 21.37
CA ASP A 309 7.68 17.86 20.99
C ASP A 309 7.21 18.77 19.85
N GLY A 310 6.97 20.04 20.17
CA GLY A 310 6.51 21.05 19.20
C GLY A 310 7.52 21.36 18.09
N ASN A 311 8.83 21.16 18.33
CA ASN A 311 9.85 21.33 17.30
C ASN A 311 9.75 20.20 16.27
N LEU A 312 9.63 18.96 16.73
CA LEU A 312 9.44 17.78 15.88
C LEU A 312 8.14 17.85 15.09
N GLN A 313 7.05 18.34 15.71
CA GLN A 313 5.78 18.58 15.00
C GLN A 313 5.95 19.56 13.84
N THR A 314 6.62 20.68 14.08
CA THR A 314 6.85 21.72 13.06
C THR A 314 7.71 21.20 11.93
N LEU A 315 8.76 20.48 12.26
CA LEU A 315 9.70 19.92 11.28
C LEU A 315 9.06 18.86 10.39
N LEU A 316 8.35 17.90 10.98
CA LEU A 316 7.62 16.88 10.21
C LEU A 316 6.46 17.48 9.40
N GLY A 317 5.82 18.53 9.94
CA GLY A 317 4.83 19.30 9.19
C GLY A 317 5.42 19.92 7.91
N ALA A 318 6.59 20.55 8.02
CA ALA A 318 7.29 21.12 6.87
C ALA A 318 7.77 20.08 5.86
N ILE A 319 8.27 18.93 6.32
CA ILE A 319 8.71 17.83 5.46
C ILE A 319 7.53 17.22 4.68
N CYS A 320 6.37 17.10 5.33
CA CYS A 320 5.19 16.46 4.72
C CYS A 320 4.24 17.44 4.04
N ASP A 321 4.61 18.71 3.90
CA ASP A 321 3.80 19.72 3.23
C ASP A 321 3.73 19.40 1.73
N PRO A 322 2.53 19.17 1.15
CA PRO A 322 2.39 18.89 -0.26
C PRO A 322 2.79 20.05 -1.17
N ASP A 323 2.74 21.29 -0.64
CA ASP A 323 3.14 22.50 -1.36
C ASP A 323 4.65 22.77 -1.24
N ASN A 324 5.36 21.93 -0.49
CA ASN A 324 6.81 22.04 -0.36
C ASN A 324 7.45 21.49 -1.63
N GLU A 325 7.90 22.39 -2.51
CA GLU A 325 8.63 22.07 -3.76
C GLU A 325 9.99 21.34 -3.53
N LEU A 326 10.27 20.97 -2.28
CA LEU A 326 11.44 20.15 -1.90
C LEU A 326 11.28 18.68 -2.31
N HIS A 327 10.46 18.41 -3.31
CA HIS A 327 10.58 17.17 -4.05
C HIS A 327 11.98 17.15 -4.68
N ILE A 328 12.75 16.13 -4.36
CA ILE A 328 13.91 15.79 -5.17
C ILE A 328 13.38 15.74 -6.60
N PRO A 329 13.98 16.46 -7.55
CA PRO A 329 13.59 16.31 -8.93
C PRO A 329 13.53 14.80 -9.21
N GLU A 330 12.33 14.36 -9.58
CA GLU A 330 12.16 13.01 -10.07
C GLU A 330 13.31 12.79 -11.02
N HIS A 331 14.09 11.78 -10.74
CA HIS A 331 15.26 11.37 -11.48
C HIS A 331 15.51 12.05 -12.81
N ASP A 332 16.74 12.54 -13.03
CA ASP A 332 17.28 12.85 -14.35
C ASP A 332 17.20 11.67 -15.37
N THR A 333 16.82 10.47 -14.90
CA THR A 333 16.61 9.28 -15.73
C THR A 333 15.17 9.07 -16.19
N VAL A 334 14.18 9.67 -15.50
CA VAL A 334 12.78 9.68 -15.95
C VAL A 334 12.45 11.11 -16.34
N SER A 335 12.34 11.37 -17.62
CA SER A 335 12.05 12.73 -18.10
C SER A 335 10.72 13.22 -17.52
N MET A 336 10.59 14.54 -17.28
CA MET A 336 9.30 15.14 -16.84
C MET A 336 8.13 14.74 -17.75
N SER A 337 8.40 14.38 -19.02
CA SER A 337 7.41 13.85 -19.96
C SER A 337 6.90 12.46 -19.57
N GLU A 338 7.74 11.60 -19.00
CA GLU A 338 7.35 10.24 -18.59
C GLU A 338 6.53 10.23 -17.30
N SER A 339 6.82 11.13 -16.36
CA SER A 339 6.01 11.33 -15.17
C SER A 339 4.63 11.90 -15.54
N ALA A 340 4.54 12.83 -16.47
CA ALA A 340 3.27 13.38 -16.95
C ALA A 340 2.38 12.33 -17.65
N GLU A 341 2.98 11.28 -18.23
CA GLU A 341 2.24 10.17 -18.86
C GLU A 341 1.57 9.24 -17.85
N LEU A 342 2.08 9.13 -16.63
CA LEU A 342 1.56 8.25 -15.59
C LEU A 342 0.41 8.89 -14.78
N GLY A 343 0.35 10.21 -14.77
CA GLY A 343 -0.66 10.96 -14.02
C GLY A 343 -0.28 11.20 -12.56
N PRO A 344 -1.23 11.66 -11.74
CA PRO A 344 -0.99 11.93 -10.33
C PRO A 344 -0.80 10.65 -9.51
N ALA A 345 0.11 10.68 -8.54
CA ALA A 345 0.42 9.55 -7.66
C ALA A 345 -0.81 8.91 -6.98
N VAL A 346 -1.84 9.70 -6.70
CA VAL A 346 -3.10 9.19 -6.14
C VAL A 346 -3.83 8.26 -7.11
N VAL A 347 -3.73 8.51 -8.41
CA VAL A 347 -4.32 7.67 -9.46
C VAL A 347 -3.47 6.43 -9.70
N GLU A 348 -2.15 6.57 -9.67
CA GLU A 348 -1.22 5.43 -9.76
C GLU A 348 -1.46 4.42 -8.63
N ASP A 349 -1.52 4.89 -7.39
CA ASP A 349 -1.81 4.05 -6.22
C ASP A 349 -3.20 3.44 -6.28
N PHE A 350 -4.19 4.16 -6.82
CA PHE A 350 -5.52 3.62 -7.04
C PHE A 350 -5.50 2.42 -8.01
N TYR A 351 -4.76 2.53 -9.11
CA TYR A 351 -4.59 1.43 -10.07
C TYR A 351 -3.77 0.29 -9.49
N LEU A 352 -2.74 0.62 -8.72
CA LEU A 352 -1.89 -0.36 -8.04
C LEU A 352 -2.71 -1.20 -7.03
N ASP A 353 -3.57 -0.57 -6.26
CA ASP A 353 -4.50 -1.26 -5.34
C ASP A 353 -5.46 -2.18 -6.08
N GLY A 354 -6.11 -1.66 -7.13
CA GLY A 354 -7.03 -2.42 -7.96
C GLY A 354 -6.36 -3.66 -8.57
N PHE A 355 -5.10 -3.54 -8.98
CA PHE A 355 -4.37 -4.63 -9.62
C PHE A 355 -3.78 -5.63 -8.59
N LEU A 356 -3.06 -5.16 -7.56
CA LEU A 356 -2.35 -6.03 -6.63
C LEU A 356 -3.27 -6.66 -5.58
N ARG A 357 -4.11 -5.85 -4.95
CA ARG A 357 -4.91 -6.28 -3.81
C ARG A 357 -6.28 -6.81 -4.24
N ALA A 358 -6.98 -6.04 -5.03
CA ALA A 358 -8.34 -6.38 -5.46
C ALA A 358 -8.38 -7.34 -6.66
N GLN A 359 -7.28 -7.44 -7.43
CA GLN A 359 -7.14 -8.26 -8.63
C GLN A 359 -8.23 -7.97 -9.69
N TYR A 360 -8.60 -6.70 -9.83
CA TYR A 360 -9.57 -6.24 -10.81
C TYR A 360 -9.02 -6.23 -12.22
N ARG A 361 -9.94 -6.40 -13.17
CA ARG A 361 -9.66 -6.14 -14.59
C ARG A 361 -9.71 -4.64 -14.88
N PRO A 362 -9.08 -4.19 -15.98
CA PRO A 362 -9.05 -2.78 -16.37
C PRO A 362 -10.42 -2.11 -16.42
N ALA A 363 -11.42 -2.77 -16.99
CA ALA A 363 -12.79 -2.21 -17.11
C ALA A 363 -13.39 -1.89 -15.74
N LYS A 364 -13.21 -2.78 -14.75
CA LYS A 364 -13.71 -2.52 -13.40
C LYS A 364 -12.90 -1.45 -12.69
N THR A 365 -11.57 -1.49 -12.77
CA THR A 365 -10.71 -0.46 -12.20
C THR A 365 -11.08 0.92 -12.76
N PHE A 366 -11.33 1.01 -14.08
CA PHE A 366 -11.77 2.24 -14.72
C PHE A 366 -13.14 2.71 -14.22
N ALA A 367 -14.12 1.81 -14.13
CA ALA A 367 -15.47 2.15 -13.65
C ALA A 367 -15.42 2.73 -12.22
N LEU A 368 -14.59 2.15 -11.35
CA LEU A 368 -14.36 2.64 -9.99
C LEU A 368 -13.58 3.96 -9.97
N ALA A 369 -12.54 4.11 -10.82
CA ALA A 369 -11.77 5.34 -10.94
C ALA A 369 -12.63 6.51 -11.41
N ARG A 370 -13.50 6.28 -12.42
CA ARG A 370 -14.46 7.28 -12.91
C ARG A 370 -15.38 7.80 -11.81
N GLN A 371 -15.78 6.94 -10.87
CA GLN A 371 -16.58 7.35 -9.72
C GLN A 371 -15.73 8.06 -8.66
N ALA A 372 -14.55 7.50 -8.32
CA ALA A 372 -13.69 8.06 -7.29
C ALA A 372 -13.19 9.47 -7.64
N PHE A 373 -12.85 9.69 -8.89
CA PHE A 373 -12.26 10.95 -9.39
C PHE A 373 -13.26 11.81 -10.18
N ALA A 374 -14.56 11.59 -10.00
CA ALA A 374 -15.61 12.36 -10.70
C ALA A 374 -15.45 13.86 -10.46
N GLY A 375 -15.38 14.63 -11.55
CA GLY A 375 -15.22 16.10 -11.51
C GLY A 375 -13.80 16.59 -11.32
N GLU A 376 -12.80 15.70 -11.15
CA GLU A 376 -11.38 16.05 -11.07
C GLU A 376 -10.64 15.76 -12.37
N TYR A 377 -10.86 14.56 -12.93
CA TYR A 377 -10.20 14.12 -14.16
C TYR A 377 -11.22 13.60 -15.18
N GLY A 378 -10.89 13.80 -16.45
CA GLY A 378 -11.70 13.27 -17.56
C GLY A 378 -11.50 11.78 -17.81
N GLU A 379 -12.47 11.12 -18.42
CA GLU A 379 -12.39 9.69 -18.74
C GLU A 379 -11.19 9.36 -19.62
N HIS A 380 -10.86 10.22 -20.57
CA HIS A 380 -9.70 10.08 -21.47
C HIS A 380 -8.38 10.17 -20.71
N GLU A 381 -8.26 11.07 -19.74
CA GLU A 381 -7.07 11.21 -18.91
C GLU A 381 -6.88 9.96 -18.06
N LEU A 382 -7.93 9.53 -17.34
CA LEU A 382 -7.87 8.30 -16.52
C LEU A 382 -7.49 7.07 -17.37
N LEU A 383 -8.07 6.91 -18.57
CA LEU A 383 -7.72 5.79 -19.43
C LEU A 383 -6.30 5.88 -20.03
N GLY A 384 -5.85 7.09 -20.32
CA GLY A 384 -4.48 7.34 -20.79
C GLY A 384 -3.45 6.92 -19.72
N TRP A 385 -3.63 7.38 -18.49
CA TRP A 385 -2.80 7.02 -17.35
C TRP A 385 -2.89 5.53 -17.01
N MET A 386 -4.08 4.93 -17.11
CA MET A 386 -4.25 3.49 -16.92
C MET A 386 -3.46 2.67 -17.94
N LYS A 387 -3.45 3.12 -19.19
CA LYS A 387 -2.66 2.49 -20.25
C LYS A 387 -1.17 2.54 -19.92
N ALA A 388 -0.64 3.71 -19.60
CA ALA A 388 0.76 3.90 -19.22
C ALA A 388 1.13 3.09 -17.96
N PHE A 389 0.23 3.05 -16.96
CA PHE A 389 0.40 2.24 -15.76
C PHE A 389 0.60 0.77 -16.10
N TYR A 390 -0.27 0.14 -16.88
CA TYR A 390 -0.12 -1.27 -17.22
C TYR A 390 1.08 -1.54 -18.11
N GLU A 391 1.37 -0.69 -19.09
CA GLU A 391 2.58 -0.80 -19.92
C GLU A 391 3.83 -0.83 -19.06
N ARG A 392 3.96 0.12 -18.13
CA ARG A 392 5.12 0.19 -17.24
C ARG A 392 5.13 -0.95 -16.22
N PHE A 393 4.01 -1.23 -15.60
CA PHE A 393 3.95 -2.31 -14.60
C PHE A 393 4.41 -3.64 -15.17
N PHE A 394 3.91 -4.05 -16.34
CA PHE A 394 4.34 -5.29 -16.99
C PHE A 394 5.77 -5.19 -17.54
N GLY A 395 6.12 -4.06 -18.15
CA GLY A 395 7.45 -3.83 -18.71
C GLY A 395 8.57 -3.83 -17.67
N SER A 396 8.26 -3.46 -16.42
CA SER A 396 9.23 -3.36 -15.33
C SER A 396 9.37 -4.64 -14.50
N GLN A 397 8.71 -5.74 -14.85
CA GLN A 397 8.75 -6.96 -14.05
C GLN A 397 10.16 -7.49 -13.81
N PHE A 398 11.05 -7.38 -14.81
CA PHE A 398 12.43 -7.85 -14.67
C PHE A 398 13.23 -7.03 -13.63
N LEU A 399 12.93 -5.74 -13.45
CA LEU A 399 13.56 -4.87 -12.45
C LEU A 399 13.14 -5.29 -11.03
N ARG A 400 11.90 -5.75 -10.86
CA ARG A 400 11.40 -6.20 -9.55
C ARG A 400 12.05 -7.48 -9.04
N HIS A 401 12.77 -8.23 -9.88
CA HIS A 401 13.62 -9.33 -9.42
C HIS A 401 14.80 -8.88 -8.55
N SER A 402 15.18 -7.62 -8.67
CA SER A 402 16.25 -6.99 -7.89
C SER A 402 15.73 -6.11 -6.76
N LEU A 403 14.51 -6.32 -6.28
CA LEU A 403 14.01 -5.64 -5.09
C LEU A 403 14.78 -6.07 -3.84
N PRO A 404 15.27 -5.14 -3.01
CA PRO A 404 15.86 -5.48 -1.73
C PRO A 404 14.82 -6.07 -0.78
N ASP A 405 15.28 -6.86 0.17
CA ASP A 405 14.43 -7.31 1.28
C ASP A 405 13.87 -6.13 2.04
N GLY A 406 12.64 -6.24 2.52
CA GLY A 406 11.99 -5.21 3.33
C GLY A 406 10.88 -5.81 4.19
N PRO A 407 10.38 -5.07 5.20
CA PRO A 407 9.32 -5.55 6.07
C PRO A 407 7.99 -5.60 5.31
N ARG A 408 7.23 -6.67 5.48
CA ARG A 408 5.88 -6.74 4.92
C ARG A 408 4.90 -6.00 5.84
N ILE A 409 4.49 -4.81 5.44
CA ILE A 409 3.65 -3.92 6.25
C ILE A 409 2.18 -4.04 5.84
N GLY A 410 1.91 -4.06 4.55
CA GLY A 410 0.56 -4.11 3.99
C GLY A 410 0.14 -5.48 3.48
N SER A 411 -1.12 -5.58 3.05
CA SER A 411 -1.66 -6.77 2.38
C SER A 411 -1.27 -6.87 0.91
N ALA A 412 -0.80 -5.76 0.31
CA ALA A 412 -0.23 -5.72 -1.02
C ALA A 412 1.30 -5.66 -0.93
N GLY A 413 1.99 -6.32 -1.83
CA GLY A 413 3.45 -6.30 -1.90
C GLY A 413 3.95 -6.72 -3.27
N LEU A 414 5.14 -6.25 -3.63
CA LEU A 414 5.77 -6.50 -4.92
C LEU A 414 6.81 -7.62 -4.87
N ASP A 415 7.21 -8.04 -3.66
CA ASP A 415 8.26 -9.04 -3.55
C ASP A 415 7.81 -10.39 -4.14
N LEU A 416 8.77 -11.10 -4.74
CA LEU A 416 8.49 -12.34 -5.46
C LEU A 416 8.32 -13.57 -4.55
N ARG A 417 8.62 -13.44 -3.26
CA ARG A 417 8.57 -14.57 -2.32
C ARG A 417 7.20 -14.73 -1.69
N ASP A 418 6.57 -13.62 -1.33
CA ASP A 418 5.30 -13.60 -0.61
C ASP A 418 4.35 -12.47 -1.07
N GLY A 419 4.75 -11.69 -2.07
CA GLY A 419 3.97 -10.62 -2.66
C GLY A 419 3.30 -11.04 -3.98
N PHE A 420 3.48 -10.23 -5.01
CA PHE A 420 2.89 -10.44 -6.32
C PHE A 420 3.80 -11.30 -7.21
N MET A 421 3.54 -12.60 -7.26
CA MET A 421 4.28 -13.54 -8.08
C MET A 421 3.79 -13.50 -9.54
N MET A 422 4.51 -12.79 -10.39
CA MET A 422 4.26 -12.71 -11.82
C MET A 422 5.49 -13.18 -12.60
N PRO A 423 5.34 -13.98 -13.67
CA PRO A 423 6.46 -14.35 -14.55
C PRO A 423 7.13 -13.12 -15.14
N THR A 424 8.46 -13.14 -15.26
CA THR A 424 9.25 -12.00 -15.75
C THR A 424 8.78 -11.46 -17.10
N TYR A 425 8.35 -12.34 -17.98
CA TYR A 425 7.90 -12.00 -19.33
C TYR A 425 6.40 -12.18 -19.51
N ALA A 426 5.62 -11.93 -18.44
CA ALA A 426 4.15 -11.92 -18.55
C ALA A 426 3.72 -10.85 -19.56
N GLN A 427 2.79 -11.22 -20.43
CA GLN A 427 2.31 -10.33 -21.48
C GLN A 427 1.15 -9.47 -21.00
N SER A 428 1.20 -8.18 -21.26
CA SER A 428 0.13 -7.21 -20.94
C SER A 428 -1.02 -7.22 -21.96
N THR A 429 -0.92 -7.98 -23.06
CA THR A 429 -1.81 -7.89 -24.24
C THR A 429 -3.29 -7.90 -23.90
N LEU A 430 -3.74 -8.73 -22.97
CA LEU A 430 -5.16 -8.81 -22.59
C LEU A 430 -5.61 -7.53 -21.88
N TRP A 431 -4.79 -6.99 -20.98
CA TRP A 431 -5.07 -5.73 -20.30
C TRP A 431 -5.09 -4.56 -21.28
N MET A 432 -4.10 -4.49 -22.17
CA MET A 432 -4.01 -3.44 -23.18
C MET A 432 -5.17 -3.43 -24.15
N ASN A 433 -5.61 -4.61 -24.63
CA ASN A 433 -6.78 -4.73 -25.49
C ASN A 433 -8.05 -4.23 -24.82
N GLU A 434 -8.22 -4.50 -23.52
CA GLU A 434 -9.39 -4.04 -22.75
C GLU A 434 -9.35 -2.51 -22.56
N VAL A 435 -8.19 -1.93 -22.23
CA VAL A 435 -8.01 -0.47 -22.12
C VAL A 435 -8.25 0.22 -23.45
N ASP A 436 -7.70 -0.31 -24.55
CA ASP A 436 -7.91 0.25 -25.89
C ASP A 436 -9.39 0.19 -26.32
N ALA A 437 -10.12 -0.87 -25.94
CA ALA A 437 -11.55 -0.96 -26.17
C ALA A 437 -12.33 0.12 -25.40
N LEU A 438 -11.95 0.39 -24.15
CA LEU A 438 -12.56 1.46 -23.34
C LEU A 438 -12.24 2.86 -23.91
N LEU A 439 -11.01 3.12 -24.34
CA LEU A 439 -10.62 4.37 -25.00
C LEU A 439 -11.45 4.61 -26.27
N ASN A 440 -11.62 3.58 -27.10
CA ASN A 440 -12.44 3.67 -28.31
C ASN A 440 -13.93 3.90 -28.01
N ALA A 441 -14.42 3.42 -26.86
CA ALA A 441 -15.80 3.67 -26.43
C ALA A 441 -16.00 5.10 -25.89
N ALA A 442 -15.02 5.62 -25.14
CA ALA A 442 -15.05 6.98 -24.60
C ALA A 442 -14.90 8.09 -25.66
N THR A 443 -14.41 7.75 -26.85
CA THR A 443 -14.24 8.70 -27.98
C THR A 443 -15.53 8.85 -28.81
N LYS A 444 -16.53 7.99 -28.66
CA LYS A 444 -17.80 8.01 -29.35
C LYS A 444 -18.87 8.77 -28.57
#